data_09d63ab97e7f2dd2d3523c3a8d78dcf4
#
_entry.id   09d63ab97e7f2dd2d3523c3a8d78dcf4
#
_cell.length_a   1.000
_cell.length_b   1.000
_cell.length_c   1.000
_cell.angle_alpha   90.00
_cell.angle_beta   90.00
_cell.angle_gamma   90.00
#
_symmetry.space_group_name_H-M   'P 1'
#
loop_
_entity.id
_entity.type
_entity.pdbx_description
1 polymer ?
#
loop_
_entity_poly.entity_id
_entity_poly.type
_entity_poly.pdbx_seq_one_letter_code
_entity_poly.pdbx_strand_id
1 'polypeptide(L)'
;MSIREEKKQHTRQALLQAALKLCYEKGSFSSISLRDISQSIGLVPTAFYRHFKDLNTLSLELVDYASIDVRNVLHHVAKMASEVPYSSREERLDYFFKSIEDAPETWHFFLSERFAGHLALKQALQREYDFLLQDMSARIHHMPGFDQLKHPKKIPIFAEFYLDCSLIWAGEWLRIQRFYTEPERSIKHQKLKAAAFIKIQFLYEGLEH
;
A
#
# COMPACT_ATOMS: atom_id res chain seq x y z
N MET A 1 24.05 -18.05 -9.16
CA MET A 1 22.87 -18.78 -8.62
C MET A 1 22.67 -20.00 -9.49
N SER A 2 22.29 -21.19 -8.96
CA SER A 2 22.07 -22.35 -9.83
C SER A 2 20.68 -22.24 -10.50
N ILE A 3 20.50 -22.83 -11.70
CA ILE A 3 19.20 -22.89 -12.42
C ILE A 3 18.10 -23.46 -11.53
N ARG A 4 18.43 -24.36 -10.62
CA ARG A 4 17.49 -24.95 -9.66
C ARG A 4 17.02 -23.94 -8.61
N GLU A 5 17.93 -23.08 -8.15
CA GLU A 5 17.66 -22.02 -7.20
C GLU A 5 16.76 -20.94 -7.83
N GLU A 6 17.05 -20.56 -9.07
CA GLU A 6 16.23 -19.60 -9.83
C GLU A 6 14.79 -20.11 -10.03
N LYS A 7 14.64 -21.36 -10.43
CA LYS A 7 13.30 -22.00 -10.55
C LYS A 7 12.56 -22.03 -9.21
N LYS A 8 13.27 -22.30 -8.10
CA LYS A 8 12.68 -22.32 -6.77
C LYS A 8 12.19 -20.92 -6.36
N GLN A 9 12.98 -19.88 -6.60
CA GLN A 9 12.60 -18.49 -6.32
C GLN A 9 11.43 -18.04 -7.21
N HIS A 10 11.45 -18.36 -8.50
CA HIS A 10 10.37 -18.05 -9.41
C HIS A 10 9.03 -18.68 -8.95
N THR A 11 9.05 -19.97 -8.54
CA THR A 11 7.84 -20.64 -8.02
C THR A 11 7.38 -20.00 -6.70
N ARG A 12 8.32 -19.62 -5.81
CA ARG A 12 7.99 -18.92 -4.57
C ARG A 12 7.29 -17.58 -4.83
N GLN A 13 7.82 -16.81 -5.77
CA GLN A 13 7.23 -15.55 -6.19
C GLN A 13 5.83 -15.74 -6.81
N ALA A 14 5.65 -16.76 -7.64
CA ALA A 14 4.35 -17.08 -8.23
C ALA A 14 3.30 -17.45 -7.17
N LEU A 15 3.69 -18.14 -6.08
CA LEU A 15 2.80 -18.43 -4.94
C LEU A 15 2.37 -17.16 -4.20
N LEU A 16 3.28 -16.20 -3.99
CA LEU A 16 2.96 -14.91 -3.36
C LEU A 16 1.99 -14.10 -4.23
N GLN A 17 2.27 -13.97 -5.52
CA GLN A 17 1.40 -13.26 -6.46
C GLN A 17 0.01 -13.90 -6.57
N ALA A 18 -0.05 -15.23 -6.62
CA ALA A 18 -1.31 -15.97 -6.63
C ALA A 18 -2.13 -15.71 -5.35
N ALA A 19 -1.47 -15.69 -4.20
CA ALA A 19 -2.14 -15.41 -2.94
C ALA A 19 -2.70 -13.98 -2.87
N LEU A 20 -1.95 -12.96 -3.34
CA LEU A 20 -2.44 -11.58 -3.44
C LEU A 20 -3.67 -11.48 -4.35
N LYS A 21 -3.58 -12.08 -5.54
CA LYS A 21 -4.68 -12.07 -6.51
C LYS A 21 -5.93 -12.71 -5.93
N LEU A 22 -5.81 -13.91 -5.34
CA LEU A 22 -6.93 -14.60 -4.71
C LEU A 22 -7.49 -13.83 -3.51
N CYS A 23 -6.63 -13.18 -2.71
CA CYS A 23 -7.08 -12.32 -1.62
C CYS A 23 -7.91 -11.15 -2.14
N TYR A 24 -7.49 -10.52 -3.22
CA TYR A 24 -8.23 -9.45 -3.88
C TYR A 24 -9.58 -9.94 -4.43
N GLU A 25 -9.61 -11.07 -5.13
CA GLU A 25 -10.81 -11.66 -5.72
C GLU A 25 -11.83 -12.09 -4.66
N LYS A 26 -11.38 -12.77 -3.59
CA LYS A 26 -12.23 -13.33 -2.51
C LYS A 26 -12.46 -12.35 -1.35
N GLY A 27 -11.79 -11.21 -1.34
CA GLY A 27 -11.98 -10.11 -0.40
C GLY A 27 -11.13 -10.18 0.87
N SER A 28 -10.52 -11.33 1.23
CA SER A 28 -9.62 -11.45 2.39
C SER A 28 -8.68 -12.64 2.27
N PHE A 29 -7.55 -12.58 2.99
CA PHE A 29 -6.62 -13.69 3.09
C PHE A 29 -7.21 -14.92 3.81
N SER A 30 -8.08 -14.70 4.78
CA SER A 30 -8.77 -15.79 5.50
C SER A 30 -9.74 -16.59 4.61
N SER A 31 -10.14 -16.05 3.46
CA SER A 31 -11.03 -16.68 2.51
C SER A 31 -10.32 -17.58 1.50
N ILE A 32 -8.99 -17.67 1.56
CA ILE A 32 -8.19 -18.50 0.64
C ILE A 32 -7.53 -19.66 1.36
N SER A 33 -7.39 -20.77 0.66
CA SER A 33 -6.73 -21.97 1.16
C SER A 33 -5.41 -22.23 0.42
N LEU A 34 -4.52 -23.00 1.06
CA LEU A 34 -3.30 -23.50 0.44
C LEU A 34 -3.60 -24.22 -0.89
N ARG A 35 -4.71 -24.94 -0.95
CA ARG A 35 -5.15 -25.63 -2.16
C ARG A 35 -5.48 -24.66 -3.28
N ASP A 36 -6.23 -23.59 -2.97
CA ASP A 36 -6.57 -22.56 -3.96
C ASP A 36 -5.30 -21.93 -4.54
N ILE A 37 -4.35 -21.53 -3.66
CA ILE A 37 -3.10 -20.91 -4.08
C ILE A 37 -2.27 -21.82 -4.98
N SER A 38 -2.09 -23.08 -4.57
CA SER A 38 -1.31 -24.06 -5.34
C SER A 38 -1.94 -24.33 -6.69
N GLN A 39 -3.25 -24.56 -6.72
CA GLN A 39 -3.99 -24.86 -7.95
C GLN A 39 -3.99 -23.70 -8.94
N SER A 40 -4.04 -22.45 -8.46
CA SER A 40 -4.06 -21.27 -9.34
C SER A 40 -2.79 -21.11 -10.18
N ILE A 41 -1.67 -21.73 -9.76
CA ILE A 41 -0.40 -21.75 -10.52
C ILE A 41 -0.04 -23.16 -11.05
N GLY A 42 -1.02 -24.08 -11.08
CA GLY A 42 -0.83 -25.42 -11.62
C GLY A 42 0.00 -26.38 -10.77
N LEU A 43 0.14 -26.10 -9.47
CA LEU A 43 0.86 -26.96 -8.54
C LEU A 43 -0.08 -27.88 -7.74
N VAL A 44 0.41 -29.06 -7.42
CA VAL A 44 -0.23 -29.91 -6.41
C VAL A 44 0.00 -29.33 -5.00
N PRO A 45 -0.97 -29.44 -4.07
CA PRO A 45 -0.84 -28.84 -2.73
C PRO A 45 0.41 -29.25 -1.95
N THR A 46 0.91 -30.48 -2.17
CA THR A 46 2.14 -30.97 -1.53
C THR A 46 3.40 -30.22 -1.99
N ALA A 47 3.40 -29.64 -3.19
CA ALA A 47 4.53 -28.86 -3.70
C ALA A 47 4.69 -27.52 -2.97
N PHE A 48 3.61 -26.96 -2.40
CA PHE A 48 3.63 -25.76 -1.60
C PHE A 48 4.65 -25.86 -0.44
N TYR A 49 4.67 -26.98 0.26
CA TYR A 49 5.54 -27.20 1.42
C TYR A 49 7.04 -27.19 1.12
N ARG A 50 7.43 -27.21 -0.16
CA ARG A 50 8.82 -27.01 -0.58
C ARG A 50 9.23 -25.52 -0.54
N HIS A 51 8.26 -24.62 -0.46
CA HIS A 51 8.46 -23.16 -0.52
C HIS A 51 8.07 -22.47 0.78
N PHE A 52 6.98 -22.87 1.40
CA PHE A 52 6.44 -22.32 2.65
C PHE A 52 6.06 -23.42 3.61
N LYS A 53 6.35 -23.21 4.88
CA LYS A 53 5.97 -24.15 5.95
C LYS A 53 4.45 -24.29 6.08
N ASP A 54 3.76 -23.16 6.00
CA ASP A 54 2.32 -23.03 6.18
C ASP A 54 1.81 -21.71 5.58
N LEU A 55 0.50 -21.50 5.59
CA LEU A 55 -0.12 -20.25 5.13
C LEU A 55 0.28 -19.04 5.98
N ASN A 56 0.56 -19.22 7.27
CA ASN A 56 1.00 -18.12 8.12
C ASN A 56 2.37 -17.61 7.69
N THR A 57 3.31 -18.50 7.38
CA THR A 57 4.63 -18.12 6.85
C THR A 57 4.50 -17.37 5.53
N LEU A 58 3.61 -17.84 4.63
CA LEU A 58 3.33 -17.14 3.38
C LEU A 58 2.71 -15.77 3.61
N SER A 59 1.74 -15.65 4.53
CA SER A 59 1.07 -14.39 4.81
C SER A 59 2.01 -13.32 5.39
N LEU A 60 2.96 -13.70 6.23
CA LEU A 60 3.96 -12.78 6.76
C LEU A 60 4.92 -12.29 5.66
N GLU A 61 5.31 -13.17 4.73
CA GLU A 61 6.11 -12.73 3.58
C GLU A 61 5.32 -11.85 2.61
N LEU A 62 3.99 -12.04 2.52
CA LEU A 62 3.14 -11.09 1.78
C LEU A 62 3.12 -9.70 2.41
N VAL A 63 3.21 -9.60 3.75
CA VAL A 63 3.36 -8.29 4.42
C VAL A 63 4.62 -7.60 3.93
N ASP A 64 5.77 -8.29 3.96
CA ASP A 64 7.04 -7.73 3.50
C ASP A 64 6.94 -7.28 2.03
N TYR A 65 6.36 -8.13 1.17
CA TYR A 65 6.18 -7.85 -0.25
C TYR A 65 5.29 -6.61 -0.48
N ALA A 66 4.10 -6.59 0.12
CA ALA A 66 3.15 -5.51 -0.07
C ALA A 66 3.64 -4.19 0.55
N SER A 67 4.30 -4.26 1.70
CA SER A 67 4.84 -3.07 2.38
C SER A 67 5.95 -2.39 1.61
N ILE A 68 6.79 -3.15 0.88
CA ILE A 68 7.81 -2.57 0.00
C ILE A 68 7.16 -1.71 -1.09
N ASP A 69 6.12 -2.22 -1.75
CA ASP A 69 5.44 -1.48 -2.83
C ASP A 69 4.76 -0.21 -2.29
N VAL A 70 4.00 -0.32 -1.19
CA VAL A 70 3.34 0.84 -0.56
C VAL A 70 4.37 1.88 -0.13
N ARG A 71 5.47 1.45 0.48
CA ARG A 71 6.57 2.32 0.90
C ARG A 71 7.22 3.04 -0.27
N ASN A 72 7.51 2.33 -1.36
CA ASN A 72 8.11 2.90 -2.56
C ASN A 72 7.22 3.99 -3.17
N VAL A 73 5.90 3.78 -3.22
CA VAL A 73 4.96 4.78 -3.71
C VAL A 73 4.96 6.03 -2.83
N LEU A 74 4.85 5.88 -1.50
CA LEU A 74 4.85 7.00 -0.56
C LEU A 74 6.18 7.76 -0.58
N HIS A 75 7.31 7.05 -0.67
CA HIS A 75 8.64 7.65 -0.84
C HIS A 75 8.74 8.46 -2.13
N HIS A 76 8.24 7.92 -3.25
CA HIS A 76 8.30 8.63 -4.52
C HIS A 76 7.45 9.90 -4.49
N VAL A 77 6.24 9.85 -3.93
CA VAL A 77 5.38 11.03 -3.73
C VAL A 77 6.10 12.10 -2.87
N ALA A 78 6.75 11.69 -1.78
CA ALA A 78 7.53 12.59 -0.93
C ALA A 78 8.73 13.19 -1.68
N LYS A 79 9.44 12.38 -2.48
CA LYS A 79 10.55 12.82 -3.32
C LYS A 79 10.09 13.86 -4.36
N MET A 80 8.98 13.62 -5.04
CA MET A 80 8.36 14.58 -5.97
C MET A 80 8.04 15.92 -5.30
N ALA A 81 7.78 15.94 -3.99
CA ALA A 81 7.49 17.16 -3.23
C ALA A 81 8.75 17.92 -2.80
N SER A 82 9.91 17.27 -2.73
CA SER A 82 11.16 17.83 -2.17
C SER A 82 12.23 18.16 -3.22
N GLU A 83 12.18 17.55 -4.41
CA GLU A 83 13.17 17.76 -5.46
C GLU A 83 12.77 18.89 -6.43
N VAL A 84 13.76 19.66 -6.91
CA VAL A 84 13.58 20.74 -7.88
C VAL A 84 13.76 20.21 -9.30
N PRO A 85 12.87 20.54 -10.25
CA PRO A 85 11.64 21.34 -10.08
C PRO A 85 10.56 20.59 -9.31
N TYR A 86 9.90 21.28 -8.40
CA TYR A 86 8.82 20.69 -7.62
C TYR A 86 7.66 20.31 -8.51
N SER A 87 7.19 19.06 -8.38
CA SER A 87 5.94 18.65 -9.00
C SER A 87 4.73 19.32 -8.35
N SER A 88 3.70 19.54 -9.13
CA SER A 88 2.43 20.05 -8.61
C SER A 88 1.77 19.03 -7.65
N ARG A 89 0.84 19.50 -6.83
CA ARG A 89 0.04 18.61 -5.97
C ARG A 89 -0.82 17.64 -6.79
N GLU A 90 -1.30 18.10 -7.95
CA GLU A 90 -2.06 17.30 -8.90
C GLU A 90 -1.23 16.15 -9.45
N GLU A 91 -0.01 16.42 -9.92
CA GLU A 91 0.90 15.39 -10.44
C GLU A 91 1.22 14.33 -9.39
N ARG A 92 1.43 14.74 -8.13
CA ARG A 92 1.67 13.79 -7.02
C ARG A 92 0.46 12.91 -6.72
N LEU A 93 -0.75 13.50 -6.73
CA LEU A 93 -2.00 12.75 -6.58
C LEU A 93 -2.25 11.80 -7.76
N ASP A 94 -1.96 12.24 -8.98
CA ASP A 94 -2.10 11.41 -10.18
C ASP A 94 -1.16 10.21 -10.12
N TYR A 95 0.09 10.41 -9.75
CA TYR A 95 1.04 9.33 -9.53
C TYR A 95 0.56 8.38 -8.43
N PHE A 96 0.12 8.91 -7.29
CA PHE A 96 -0.37 8.11 -6.17
C PHE A 96 -1.55 7.22 -6.58
N PHE A 97 -2.59 7.78 -7.17
CA PHE A 97 -3.76 7.00 -7.60
C PHE A 97 -3.45 6.03 -8.74
N LYS A 98 -2.59 6.42 -9.67
CA LYS A 98 -2.12 5.53 -10.73
C LYS A 98 -1.37 4.32 -10.16
N SER A 99 -0.54 4.51 -9.15
CA SER A 99 0.16 3.41 -8.48
C SER A 99 -0.78 2.40 -7.81
N ILE A 100 -1.96 2.84 -7.34
CA ILE A 100 -2.99 1.96 -6.80
C ILE A 100 -3.66 1.15 -7.92
N GLU A 101 -3.90 1.78 -9.07
CA GLU A 101 -4.45 1.09 -10.25
C GLU A 101 -3.50 0.03 -10.80
N ASP A 102 -2.20 0.29 -10.74
CA ASP A 102 -1.17 -0.60 -11.28
C ASP A 102 -0.89 -1.82 -10.37
N ALA A 103 -1.22 -1.76 -9.09
CA ALA A 103 -1.02 -2.83 -8.12
C ALA A 103 -2.20 -3.00 -7.13
N PRO A 104 -3.45 -3.17 -7.62
CA PRO A 104 -4.64 -3.15 -6.77
C PRO A 104 -4.66 -4.28 -5.73
N GLU A 105 -4.09 -5.44 -6.03
CA GLU A 105 -4.02 -6.59 -5.13
C GLU A 105 -3.12 -6.29 -3.93
N THR A 106 -1.99 -5.65 -4.15
CA THR A 106 -1.04 -5.24 -3.11
C THR A 106 -1.68 -4.25 -2.14
N TRP A 107 -2.29 -3.20 -2.69
CA TRP A 107 -2.97 -2.18 -1.88
C TRP A 107 -4.17 -2.77 -1.13
N HIS A 108 -4.97 -3.62 -1.77
CA HIS A 108 -6.09 -4.29 -1.12
C HIS A 108 -5.61 -5.14 0.07
N PHE A 109 -4.58 -5.97 -0.12
CA PHE A 109 -4.02 -6.79 0.94
C PHE A 109 -3.54 -5.94 2.13
N PHE A 110 -2.73 -4.91 1.87
CA PHE A 110 -2.21 -4.02 2.90
C PHE A 110 -3.33 -3.35 3.72
N LEU A 111 -4.37 -2.87 3.04
CA LEU A 111 -5.47 -2.13 3.67
C LEU A 111 -6.45 -3.06 4.41
N SER A 112 -6.89 -4.16 3.77
CA SER A 112 -7.91 -5.05 4.34
C SER A 112 -7.39 -5.86 5.51
N GLU A 113 -6.20 -6.45 5.39
CA GLU A 113 -5.68 -7.36 6.39
C GLU A 113 -5.15 -6.66 7.65
N ARG A 114 -4.90 -5.38 7.59
CA ARG A 114 -4.55 -4.57 8.78
C ARG A 114 -5.64 -4.61 9.85
N PHE A 115 -6.90 -4.72 9.46
CA PHE A 115 -8.04 -4.73 10.38
C PHE A 115 -8.75 -6.10 10.47
N ALA A 116 -8.84 -6.83 9.36
CA ALA A 116 -9.58 -8.08 9.25
C ALA A 116 -8.73 -9.34 9.41
N GLY A 117 -7.41 -9.26 9.18
CA GLY A 117 -6.47 -10.38 9.25
C GLY A 117 -6.39 -11.07 10.62
N HIS A 118 -5.81 -12.26 10.71
CA HIS A 118 -5.51 -12.92 11.98
C HIS A 118 -4.45 -12.14 12.77
N LEU A 119 -4.31 -12.42 14.06
CA LEU A 119 -3.52 -11.61 15.00
C LEU A 119 -2.07 -11.36 14.54
N ALA A 120 -1.36 -12.37 14.07
CA ALA A 120 0.02 -12.23 13.61
C ALA A 120 0.13 -11.31 12.39
N LEU A 121 -0.83 -11.39 11.45
CA LEU A 121 -0.90 -10.57 10.26
C LEU A 121 -1.19 -9.10 10.62
N LYS A 122 -2.17 -8.87 11.50
CA LYS A 122 -2.46 -7.52 12.02
C LYS A 122 -1.25 -6.88 12.69
N GLN A 123 -0.55 -7.63 13.54
CA GLN A 123 0.65 -7.14 14.22
C GLN A 123 1.79 -6.84 13.26
N ALA A 124 1.96 -7.66 12.21
CA ALA A 124 2.97 -7.41 11.19
C ALA A 124 2.64 -6.13 10.40
N LEU A 125 1.41 -5.97 9.92
CA LEU A 125 0.97 -4.78 9.20
C LEU A 125 0.95 -3.53 10.07
N GLN A 126 0.67 -3.65 11.38
CA GLN A 126 0.78 -2.51 12.30
C GLN A 126 2.23 -2.05 12.44
N ARG A 127 3.20 -2.96 12.55
CA ARG A 127 4.63 -2.58 12.57
C ARG A 127 5.05 -1.86 11.28
N GLU A 128 4.54 -2.31 10.12
CA GLU A 128 4.81 -1.62 8.86
C GLU A 128 4.20 -0.22 8.81
N TYR A 129 2.99 -0.05 9.32
CA TYR A 129 2.39 1.27 9.47
C TYR A 129 3.20 2.20 10.38
N ASP A 130 3.62 1.69 11.54
CA ASP A 130 4.43 2.45 12.49
C ASP A 130 5.78 2.87 11.86
N PHE A 131 6.38 1.97 11.07
CA PHE A 131 7.59 2.26 10.31
C PHE A 131 7.35 3.35 9.24
N LEU A 132 6.27 3.25 8.46
CA LEU A 132 5.89 4.25 7.47
C LEU A 132 5.68 5.62 8.11
N LEU A 133 5.02 5.67 9.27
CA LEU A 133 4.78 6.90 10.02
C LEU A 133 6.09 7.55 10.49
N GLN A 134 7.01 6.77 11.05
CA GLN A 134 8.32 7.26 11.49
C GLN A 134 9.14 7.79 10.32
N ASP A 135 9.22 7.04 9.22
CA ASP A 135 9.96 7.44 8.02
C ASP A 135 9.35 8.70 7.37
N MET A 136 8.03 8.79 7.29
CA MET A 136 7.33 9.97 6.78
C MET A 136 7.58 11.19 7.66
N SER A 137 7.52 11.06 8.98
CA SER A 137 7.81 12.15 9.93
C SER A 137 9.24 12.67 9.76
N ALA A 138 10.22 11.76 9.62
CA ALA A 138 11.61 12.14 9.41
C ALA A 138 11.81 12.90 8.09
N ARG A 139 11.16 12.46 7.00
CA ARG A 139 11.26 13.11 5.69
C ARG A 139 10.61 14.47 5.66
N ILE A 140 9.43 14.62 6.25
CA ILE A 140 8.72 15.91 6.32
C ILE A 140 9.57 16.94 7.04
N HIS A 141 10.29 16.56 8.08
CA HIS A 141 11.16 17.46 8.82
C HIS A 141 12.26 18.10 7.94
N HIS A 142 12.67 17.42 6.88
CA HIS A 142 13.68 17.90 5.92
C HIS A 142 13.10 18.49 4.63
N MET A 143 11.78 18.59 4.50
CA MET A 143 11.17 19.19 3.32
C MET A 143 11.27 20.73 3.38
N PRO A 144 11.47 21.41 2.22
CA PRO A 144 11.45 22.85 2.14
C PRO A 144 10.16 23.45 2.73
N GLY A 145 10.31 24.44 3.59
CA GLY A 145 9.18 25.08 4.28
C GLY A 145 8.80 24.44 5.62
N PHE A 146 9.24 23.21 5.90
CA PHE A 146 9.01 22.54 7.17
C PHE A 146 10.16 22.73 8.18
N ASP A 147 11.34 23.06 7.72
CA ASP A 147 12.52 23.40 8.53
C ASP A 147 12.34 24.68 9.36
N GLN A 148 11.46 25.60 8.93
CA GLN A 148 11.15 26.87 9.58
C GLN A 148 9.87 26.84 10.42
N LEU A 149 9.26 25.67 10.63
CA LEU A 149 8.03 25.57 11.42
C LEU A 149 8.25 26.04 12.86
N LYS A 150 7.38 26.96 13.32
CA LYS A 150 7.36 27.44 14.70
C LYS A 150 7.10 26.32 15.73
N HIS A 151 6.52 25.22 15.29
CA HIS A 151 6.08 24.10 16.15
C HIS A 151 6.50 22.75 15.59
N PRO A 152 7.77 22.33 15.69
CA PRO A 152 8.24 21.05 15.16
C PRO A 152 7.50 19.83 15.73
N LYS A 153 6.89 19.95 16.91
CA LYS A 153 6.03 18.92 17.51
C LYS A 153 4.76 18.61 16.70
N LYS A 154 4.36 19.48 15.78
CA LYS A 154 3.23 19.24 14.87
C LYS A 154 3.57 18.27 13.73
N ILE A 155 4.87 18.08 13.41
CA ILE A 155 5.28 17.23 12.29
C ILE A 155 4.80 15.78 12.42
N PRO A 156 4.98 15.09 13.56
CA PRO A 156 4.46 13.71 13.69
C PRO A 156 2.94 13.63 13.53
N ILE A 157 2.20 14.61 14.07
CA ILE A 157 0.74 14.68 13.95
C ILE A 157 0.33 14.88 12.49
N PHE A 158 1.02 15.78 11.78
CA PHE A 158 0.79 15.99 10.34
C PHE A 158 1.08 14.73 9.53
N ALA A 159 2.21 14.05 9.81
CA ALA A 159 2.59 12.81 9.15
C ALA A 159 1.53 11.72 9.34
N GLU A 160 1.00 11.58 10.56
CA GLU A 160 -0.05 10.62 10.89
C GLU A 160 -1.33 10.93 10.11
N PHE A 161 -1.83 12.17 10.14
CA PHE A 161 -3.00 12.58 9.36
C PHE A 161 -2.82 12.38 7.86
N TYR A 162 -1.63 12.73 7.33
CA TYR A 162 -1.34 12.58 5.91
C TYR A 162 -1.30 11.11 5.50
N LEU A 163 -0.66 10.24 6.30
CA LEU A 163 -0.61 8.80 6.06
C LEU A 163 -2.00 8.17 6.14
N ASP A 164 -2.77 8.47 7.19
CA ASP A 164 -4.13 7.96 7.36
C ASP A 164 -5.04 8.39 6.21
N CYS A 165 -5.00 9.66 5.82
CA CYS A 165 -5.74 10.15 4.66
C CYS A 165 -5.33 9.40 3.38
N SER A 166 -4.03 9.19 3.16
CA SER A 166 -3.53 8.47 1.97
C SER A 166 -4.06 7.04 1.94
N LEU A 167 -4.03 6.32 3.05
CA LEU A 167 -4.56 4.96 3.14
C LEU A 167 -6.08 4.91 2.95
N ILE A 168 -6.83 5.88 3.52
CA ILE A 168 -8.28 6.01 3.31
C ILE A 168 -8.59 6.27 1.83
N TRP A 169 -7.85 7.17 1.17
CA TRP A 169 -8.05 7.45 -0.26
C TRP A 169 -7.72 6.24 -1.13
N ALA A 170 -6.68 5.49 -0.81
CA ALA A 170 -6.36 4.26 -1.51
C ALA A 170 -7.49 3.22 -1.38
N GLY A 171 -8.03 3.03 -0.18
CA GLY A 171 -9.17 2.14 0.04
C GLY A 171 -10.43 2.58 -0.72
N GLU A 172 -10.72 3.89 -0.72
CA GLU A 172 -11.87 4.44 -1.43
C GLU A 172 -11.70 4.34 -2.96
N TRP A 173 -10.47 4.53 -3.48
CA TRP A 173 -10.15 4.34 -4.89
C TRP A 173 -10.44 2.91 -5.34
N LEU A 174 -9.94 1.92 -4.59
CA LEU A 174 -10.19 0.49 -4.86
C LEU A 174 -11.66 0.14 -4.76
N ARG A 175 -12.39 0.72 -3.78
CA ARG A 175 -13.83 0.52 -3.63
C ARG A 175 -14.59 1.03 -4.85
N ILE A 176 -14.25 2.22 -5.33
CA ILE A 176 -14.85 2.79 -6.54
C ILE A 176 -14.54 1.89 -7.75
N GLN A 177 -13.30 1.48 -7.92
CA GLN A 177 -12.88 0.60 -9.01
C GLN A 177 -13.65 -0.74 -9.02
N ARG A 178 -13.93 -1.27 -7.84
CA ARG A 178 -14.60 -2.59 -7.70
C ARG A 178 -16.11 -2.52 -7.92
N PHE A 179 -16.79 -1.47 -7.45
CA PHE A 179 -18.24 -1.44 -7.38
C PHE A 179 -18.91 -0.55 -8.43
N TYR A 180 -18.15 0.22 -9.20
CA TYR A 180 -18.72 1.12 -10.21
C TYR A 180 -18.12 0.84 -11.59
N THR A 181 -18.95 1.01 -12.62
CA THR A 181 -18.57 0.92 -14.04
C THR A 181 -18.51 2.31 -14.66
N GLU A 182 -17.93 2.42 -15.86
CA GLU A 182 -17.95 3.68 -16.61
C GLU A 182 -19.38 4.05 -17.04
N PRO A 183 -19.74 5.36 -17.08
CA PRO A 183 -18.90 6.52 -16.77
C PRO A 183 -18.89 6.91 -15.27
N GLU A 184 -19.67 6.26 -14.44
CA GLU A 184 -19.83 6.63 -13.02
C GLU A 184 -18.51 6.50 -12.24
N ARG A 185 -17.71 5.47 -12.55
CA ARG A 185 -16.40 5.24 -11.95
C ARG A 185 -15.48 6.45 -12.14
N SER A 186 -15.34 6.93 -13.38
CA SER A 186 -14.52 8.11 -13.69
C SER A 186 -14.98 9.36 -12.94
N ILE A 187 -16.28 9.60 -12.86
CA ILE A 187 -16.84 10.74 -12.12
C ILE A 187 -16.48 10.64 -10.62
N LYS A 188 -16.60 9.45 -10.02
CA LYS A 188 -16.29 9.24 -8.60
C LYS A 188 -14.78 9.38 -8.33
N HIS A 189 -13.92 8.86 -9.20
CA HIS A 189 -12.47 9.04 -9.11
C HIS A 189 -12.08 10.51 -9.16
N GLN A 190 -12.64 11.30 -10.09
CA GLN A 190 -12.40 12.74 -10.18
C GLN A 190 -12.84 13.47 -8.90
N LYS A 191 -14.01 13.14 -8.36
CA LYS A 191 -14.50 13.73 -7.09
C LYS A 191 -13.57 13.38 -5.92
N LEU A 192 -13.08 12.14 -5.84
CA LEU A 192 -12.15 11.72 -4.81
C LEU A 192 -10.82 12.47 -4.91
N LYS A 193 -10.26 12.63 -6.13
CA LYS A 193 -9.04 13.42 -6.38
C LYS A 193 -9.21 14.89 -5.94
N ALA A 194 -10.31 15.52 -6.33
CA ALA A 194 -10.59 16.90 -5.95
C ALA A 194 -10.72 17.05 -4.42
N ALA A 195 -11.41 16.13 -3.76
CA ALA A 195 -11.52 16.13 -2.30
C ALA A 195 -10.17 15.88 -1.60
N ALA A 196 -9.34 14.99 -2.13
CA ALA A 196 -7.99 14.73 -1.61
C ALA A 196 -7.10 15.98 -1.74
N PHE A 197 -7.15 16.68 -2.88
CA PHE A 197 -6.42 17.92 -3.11
C PHE A 197 -6.77 18.98 -2.06
N ILE A 198 -8.07 19.23 -1.83
CA ILE A 198 -8.55 20.21 -0.84
C ILE A 198 -8.10 19.83 0.57
N LYS A 199 -8.17 18.54 0.93
CA LYS A 199 -7.74 18.05 2.25
C LYS A 199 -6.24 18.22 2.46
N ILE A 200 -5.43 17.95 1.43
CA ILE A 200 -3.98 18.19 1.49
C ILE A 200 -3.71 19.68 1.71
N GLN A 201 -4.39 20.56 0.97
CA GLN A 201 -4.23 22.00 1.14
C GLN A 201 -4.56 22.43 2.58
N PHE A 202 -5.68 21.98 3.12
CA PHE A 202 -6.09 22.27 4.49
C PHE A 202 -5.07 21.80 5.54
N LEU A 203 -4.47 20.61 5.34
CA LEU A 203 -3.42 20.10 6.23
C LEU A 203 -2.16 20.97 6.20
N TYR A 204 -1.77 21.47 5.03
CA TYR A 204 -0.60 22.38 4.92
C TYR A 204 -0.88 23.74 5.59
N GLU A 205 -2.05 24.33 5.36
CA GLU A 205 -2.46 25.60 5.98
C GLU A 205 -2.50 25.49 7.52
N GLY A 206 -2.91 24.35 8.07
CA GLY A 206 -2.91 24.08 9.51
C GLY A 206 -1.53 24.01 10.16
N LEU A 207 -0.46 23.88 9.37
CA LEU A 207 0.91 23.90 9.87
C LEU A 207 1.49 25.32 9.99
N GLU A 208 1.01 26.25 9.17
CA GLU A 208 1.53 27.63 9.11
C GLU A 208 1.05 28.49 10.30
N HIS A 209 -0.04 28.08 10.94
CA HIS A 209 -0.65 28.73 12.11
C HIS A 209 -0.45 27.93 13.40
#